data_60dfcc6e115debeabaaebbea89ab9d44
#
_entry.id   60dfcc6e115debeabaaebbea89ab9d44
#
_cell.length_a   1.000
_cell.length_b   1.000
_cell.length_c   1.000
_cell.angle_alpha   90.00
_cell.angle_beta   90.00
_cell.angle_gamma   90.00
#
_symmetry.space_group_name_H-M   'P 1'
#
loop_
_entity.id
_entity.type
_entity.pdbx_description
1 polymer ?
#
loop_
_entity_poly.entity_id
_entity_poly.type
_entity_poly.pdbx_seq_one_letter_code
_entity_poly.pdbx_strand_id
1 'polypeptide(L)'
;MFLVRICVTRQLEDSMAIGTFPTTETMNVSETRKQLSEALNRVHRRETRVVVEKSGIAVGALVSMDDLARLRSIDEDRARLLESLAQTRKAFEGIPPEEIEAEIEKAIAEVKAERRRKREQEVELASRA
;
A
#
# COMPACT_ATOMS: atom_id res chain seq x y z
N MET A 1 35.61 -4.04 2.46
CA MET A 1 34.25 -4.56 2.74
C MET A 1 33.18 -3.46 2.83
N PHE A 2 33.50 -2.25 3.22
CA PHE A 2 32.51 -1.15 3.30
C PHE A 2 32.12 -0.52 1.96
N LEU A 3 32.99 -0.54 0.97
CA LEU A 3 32.74 0.05 -0.36
C LEU A 3 31.74 -0.74 -1.22
N VAL A 4 31.62 -2.03 -1.03
CA VAL A 4 30.69 -2.86 -1.81
C VAL A 4 29.22 -2.64 -1.40
N ARG A 5 28.98 -2.32 -0.14
CA ARG A 5 27.62 -2.03 0.35
C ARG A 5 27.05 -0.69 -0.15
N ILE A 6 27.89 0.30 -0.33
CA ILE A 6 27.48 1.62 -0.83
C ILE A 6 27.17 1.56 -2.33
N CYS A 7 27.89 0.72 -3.08
CA CYS A 7 27.67 0.59 -4.52
C CYS A 7 26.37 -0.17 -4.87
N VAL A 8 26.01 -1.17 -4.08
CA VAL A 8 24.79 -1.97 -4.32
C VAL A 8 23.51 -1.18 -4.02
N THR A 9 23.52 -0.34 -2.99
CA THR A 9 22.37 0.53 -2.67
C THR A 9 22.16 1.62 -3.71
N ARG A 10 23.23 2.16 -4.30
CA ARG A 10 23.12 3.22 -5.30
C ARG A 10 22.65 2.70 -6.67
N GLN A 11 22.89 1.46 -6.98
CA GLN A 11 22.52 0.84 -8.27
C GLN A 11 21.07 0.35 -8.31
N LEU A 12 20.43 0.15 -7.16
CA LEU A 12 19.01 -0.19 -7.05
C LEU A 12 18.10 1.05 -7.21
N GLU A 13 18.63 2.25 -6.98
CA GLU A 13 17.90 3.49 -7.10
C GLU A 13 17.70 3.95 -8.56
N ASP A 14 18.58 3.53 -9.46
CA ASP A 14 18.54 3.95 -10.88
C ASP A 14 17.68 3.04 -11.78
N SER A 15 17.23 1.90 -11.29
CA SER A 15 16.59 0.89 -12.15
C SER A 15 15.06 0.84 -12.09
N MET A 16 14.41 1.64 -11.23
CA MET A 16 12.95 1.69 -11.16
C MET A 16 12.44 3.14 -11.23
N ALA A 17 12.30 3.65 -12.44
CA ALA A 17 11.54 4.86 -12.75
C ALA A 17 10.02 4.63 -12.57
N ILE A 18 9.61 4.11 -11.42
CA ILE A 18 8.22 4.07 -10.99
C ILE A 18 8.15 4.91 -9.71
N GLY A 19 7.94 6.22 -9.88
CA GLY A 19 7.73 7.16 -8.79
C GLY A 19 8.96 7.33 -7.89
N THR A 20 9.60 8.48 -7.94
CA THR A 20 10.70 8.82 -7.04
C THR A 20 10.15 8.87 -5.61
N PHE A 21 10.35 7.79 -4.86
CA PHE A 21 10.00 7.79 -3.45
C PHE A 21 11.01 8.65 -2.68
N PRO A 22 10.55 9.47 -1.72
CA PRO A 22 11.45 10.26 -0.87
C PRO A 22 12.38 9.33 -0.08
N THR A 23 13.64 9.73 0.05
CA THR A 23 14.60 9.04 0.91
C THR A 23 14.20 9.17 2.38
N THR A 24 14.70 8.30 3.25
CA THR A 24 14.45 8.39 4.69
C THR A 24 15.76 8.73 5.39
N GLU A 25 15.77 9.83 6.13
CA GLU A 25 16.87 10.27 6.98
C GLU A 25 16.49 10.16 8.44
N THR A 26 17.47 9.88 9.29
CA THR A 26 17.29 9.85 10.73
C THR A 26 18.04 11.01 11.36
N MET A 27 17.35 11.80 12.20
CA MET A 27 17.90 12.93 12.92
C MET A 27 17.55 12.83 14.40
N ASN A 28 18.47 13.19 15.29
CA ASN A 28 18.13 13.29 16.71
C ASN A 28 17.31 14.56 17.00
N VAL A 29 16.62 14.61 18.14
CA VAL A 29 15.79 15.76 18.54
C VAL A 29 16.53 17.09 18.52
N SER A 30 17.79 17.12 18.99
CA SER A 30 18.59 18.35 19.05
C SER A 30 18.97 18.85 17.67
N GLU A 31 19.31 17.93 16.77
CA GLU A 31 19.62 18.20 15.37
C GLU A 31 18.38 18.65 14.60
N THR A 32 17.27 17.94 14.78
CA THR A 32 15.98 18.32 14.20
C THR A 32 15.59 19.74 14.61
N ARG A 33 15.76 20.09 15.87
CA ARG A 33 15.45 21.44 16.36
C ARG A 33 16.31 22.51 15.69
N LYS A 34 17.60 22.25 15.51
CA LYS A 34 18.54 23.19 14.88
C LYS A 34 18.27 23.38 13.39
N GLN A 35 17.88 22.32 12.70
CA GLN A 35 17.72 22.29 11.23
C GLN A 35 16.25 22.15 10.81
N LEU A 36 15.29 22.48 11.68
CA LEU A 36 13.87 22.23 11.43
C LEU A 36 13.39 22.88 10.13
N SER A 37 13.74 24.12 9.88
CA SER A 37 13.32 24.84 8.66
C SER A 37 13.84 24.18 7.40
N GLU A 38 15.09 23.73 7.41
CA GLU A 38 15.69 23.03 6.27
C GLU A 38 15.08 21.65 6.07
N ALA A 39 14.89 20.90 7.15
CA ALA A 39 14.23 19.59 7.12
C ALA A 39 12.80 19.71 6.56
N LEU A 40 12.01 20.70 7.01
CA LEU A 40 10.67 20.96 6.49
C LEU A 40 10.67 21.31 5.00
N ASN A 41 11.64 22.10 4.52
CA ASN A 41 11.75 22.42 3.11
C ASN A 41 12.04 21.19 2.24
N ARG A 42 12.93 20.30 2.69
CA ARG A 42 13.23 19.04 1.98
C ARG A 42 12.04 18.10 1.99
N VAL A 43 11.35 17.98 3.11
CA VAL A 43 10.12 17.19 3.24
C VAL A 43 9.01 17.73 2.34
N HIS A 44 8.82 19.05 2.31
CA HIS A 44 7.84 19.71 1.44
C HIS A 44 8.10 19.43 -0.05
N ARG A 45 9.35 19.45 -0.48
CA ARG A 45 9.75 19.13 -1.85
C ARG A 45 9.73 17.63 -2.17
N ARG A 46 9.31 16.79 -1.23
CA ARG A 46 9.29 15.32 -1.34
C ARG A 46 10.66 14.68 -1.58
N GLU A 47 11.72 15.34 -1.19
CA GLU A 47 13.08 14.83 -1.31
C GLU A 47 13.37 13.77 -0.24
N THR A 48 12.86 14.00 0.97
CA THR A 48 13.13 13.12 2.11
C THR A 48 11.96 13.04 3.10
N ARG A 49 11.98 11.98 3.89
CA ARG A 49 11.21 11.83 5.14
C ARG A 49 12.19 11.82 6.29
N VAL A 50 11.91 12.52 7.38
CA VAL A 50 12.82 12.60 8.51
C VAL A 50 12.25 11.83 9.69
N VAL A 51 12.97 10.81 10.13
CA VAL A 51 12.67 10.09 11.38
C VAL A 51 13.39 10.81 12.50
N VAL A 52 12.64 11.19 13.54
CA VAL A 52 13.19 11.87 14.71
C VAL A 52 13.43 10.87 15.82
N GLU A 53 14.68 10.81 16.29
CA GLU A 53 15.10 9.92 17.37
C GLU A 53 15.41 10.69 18.64
N LYS A 54 15.06 10.07 19.78
CA LYS A 54 15.45 10.49 21.11
C LYS A 54 16.17 9.34 21.80
N SER A 55 17.43 9.56 22.17
CA SER A 55 18.25 8.53 22.82
C SER A 55 18.33 7.20 22.03
N GLY A 56 18.42 7.29 20.70
CA GLY A 56 18.48 6.12 19.80
C GLY A 56 17.14 5.42 19.54
N ILE A 57 16.03 6.00 20.03
CA ILE A 57 14.68 5.45 19.83
C ILE A 57 13.91 6.39 18.93
N ALA A 58 13.35 5.88 17.83
CA ALA A 58 12.48 6.63 16.95
C ALA A 58 11.18 7.03 17.68
N VAL A 59 10.93 8.33 17.81
CA VAL A 59 9.78 8.89 18.53
C VAL A 59 8.77 9.56 17.63
N GLY A 60 9.14 9.88 16.40
CA GLY A 60 8.24 10.53 15.44
C GLY A 60 8.88 10.69 14.07
N ALA A 61 8.12 11.25 13.13
CA ALA A 61 8.62 11.52 11.80
C ALA A 61 8.01 12.82 11.24
N LEU A 62 8.80 13.52 10.40
CA LEU A 62 8.34 14.61 9.55
C LEU A 62 8.09 14.04 8.16
N VAL A 63 6.87 14.20 7.68
CA VAL A 63 6.43 13.71 6.37
C VAL A 63 5.74 14.83 5.60
N SER A 64 5.68 14.72 4.29
CA SER A 64 4.98 15.70 3.46
C SER A 64 3.46 15.64 3.69
N MET A 65 2.76 16.72 3.33
CA MET A 65 1.29 16.74 3.41
C MET A 65 0.65 15.69 2.50
N ASP A 66 1.30 15.34 1.39
CA ASP A 66 0.82 14.28 0.51
C ASP A 66 0.99 12.88 1.12
N ASP A 67 2.10 12.64 1.80
CA ASP A 67 2.29 11.40 2.57
C ASP A 67 1.24 11.29 3.69
N LEU A 68 0.95 12.39 4.38
CA LEU A 68 -0.09 12.41 5.40
C LEU A 68 -1.48 12.17 4.81
N ALA A 69 -1.80 12.78 3.66
CA ALA A 69 -3.06 12.56 2.97
C ALA A 69 -3.22 11.08 2.55
N ARG A 70 -2.14 10.47 2.05
CA ARG A 70 -2.12 9.05 1.71
C ARG A 70 -2.33 8.15 2.93
N LEU A 71 -1.70 8.44 4.06
CA LEU A 71 -1.90 7.70 5.31
C LEU A 71 -3.36 7.80 5.77
N ARG A 72 -3.96 8.98 5.72
CA ARG A 72 -5.39 9.16 6.05
C ARG A 72 -6.30 8.34 5.15
N SER A 73 -6.04 8.34 3.83
CA SER A 73 -6.81 7.52 2.89
C SER A 73 -6.72 6.03 3.22
N ILE A 74 -5.53 5.54 3.55
CA ILE A 74 -5.33 4.14 3.97
C ILE A 74 -6.14 3.82 5.24
N ASP A 75 -6.12 4.71 6.22
CA ASP A 75 -6.86 4.53 7.47
C ASP A 75 -8.39 4.52 7.23
N GLU A 76 -8.89 5.40 6.36
CA GLU A 76 -10.29 5.45 5.97
C GLU A 76 -10.73 4.20 5.20
N ASP A 77 -9.92 3.74 4.25
CA ASP A 77 -10.18 2.51 3.49
C ASP A 77 -10.19 1.29 4.40
N ARG A 78 -9.27 1.24 5.36
CA ARG A 78 -9.24 0.18 6.38
C ARG A 78 -10.49 0.20 7.24
N ALA A 79 -10.93 1.37 7.69
CA ALA A 79 -12.15 1.50 8.48
C ALA A 79 -13.39 1.03 7.69
N ARG A 80 -13.53 1.43 6.42
CA ARG A 80 -14.59 0.98 5.53
C ARG A 80 -14.57 -0.55 5.31
N LEU A 81 -13.37 -1.11 5.12
CA LEU A 81 -13.20 -2.55 4.96
C LEU A 81 -13.66 -3.30 6.22
N LEU A 82 -13.23 -2.86 7.40
CA LEU A 82 -13.63 -3.48 8.66
C LEU A 82 -15.15 -3.41 8.89
N GLU A 83 -15.77 -2.29 8.55
CA GLU A 83 -17.22 -2.13 8.61
C GLU A 83 -17.94 -3.09 7.64
N SER A 84 -17.47 -3.18 6.40
CA SER A 84 -18.01 -4.11 5.39
C SER A 84 -17.87 -5.57 5.84
N LEU A 85 -16.73 -5.94 6.41
CA LEU A 85 -16.52 -7.29 6.98
C LEU A 85 -17.45 -7.56 8.15
N ALA A 86 -17.68 -6.59 9.02
CA ALA A 86 -18.62 -6.72 10.13
C ALA A 86 -20.07 -6.94 9.65
N GLN A 87 -20.49 -6.19 8.63
CA GLN A 87 -21.80 -6.36 7.99
C GLN A 87 -21.94 -7.73 7.33
N THR A 88 -20.92 -8.16 6.59
CA THR A 88 -20.88 -9.48 5.97
C THR A 88 -20.97 -10.59 7.01
N ARG A 89 -20.18 -10.50 8.09
CA ARG A 89 -20.23 -11.48 9.19
C ARG A 89 -21.62 -11.56 9.80
N LYS A 90 -22.26 -10.40 10.01
CA LYS A 90 -23.62 -10.35 10.55
C LYS A 90 -24.65 -10.98 9.60
N ALA A 91 -24.47 -10.84 8.28
CA ALA A 91 -25.35 -11.47 7.29
C ALA A 91 -25.24 -13.00 7.28
N PHE A 92 -24.10 -13.56 7.67
CA PHE A 92 -23.88 -15.01 7.78
C PHE A 92 -24.09 -15.54 9.20
N GLU A 93 -24.47 -14.69 10.15
CA GLU A 93 -24.73 -15.13 11.53
C GLU A 93 -25.92 -16.09 11.58
N GLY A 94 -25.69 -17.26 12.16
CA GLY A 94 -26.72 -18.33 12.28
C GLY A 94 -26.86 -19.25 11.06
N ILE A 95 -26.10 -19.04 10.00
CA ILE A 95 -26.07 -19.95 8.83
C ILE A 95 -25.02 -21.04 9.09
N PRO A 96 -25.36 -22.35 8.94
CA PRO A 96 -24.38 -23.42 9.09
C PRO A 96 -23.21 -23.27 8.09
N PRO A 97 -21.98 -23.60 8.46
CA PRO A 97 -20.82 -23.51 7.57
C PRO A 97 -20.97 -24.28 6.27
N GLU A 98 -21.60 -25.45 6.30
CA GLU A 98 -21.80 -26.30 5.13
C GLU A 98 -22.73 -25.64 4.09
N GLU A 99 -23.72 -24.88 4.55
CA GLU A 99 -24.63 -24.15 3.67
C GLU A 99 -23.91 -22.96 3.00
N ILE A 100 -23.04 -22.27 3.75
CA ILE A 100 -22.19 -21.20 3.22
C ILE A 100 -21.22 -21.75 2.17
N GLU A 101 -20.56 -22.87 2.45
CA GLU A 101 -19.65 -23.53 1.52
C GLU A 101 -20.35 -23.93 0.22
N ALA A 102 -21.53 -24.54 0.31
CA ALA A 102 -22.30 -24.92 -0.85
C ALA A 102 -22.70 -23.72 -1.74
N GLU A 103 -23.14 -22.62 -1.15
CA GLU A 103 -23.46 -21.39 -1.90
C GLU A 103 -22.21 -20.76 -2.53
N ILE A 104 -21.08 -20.77 -1.85
CA ILE A 104 -19.81 -20.29 -2.41
C ILE A 104 -19.37 -21.14 -3.60
N GLU A 105 -19.42 -22.47 -3.50
CA GLU A 105 -19.07 -23.37 -4.60
C GLU A 105 -19.97 -23.14 -5.82
N LYS A 106 -21.26 -22.97 -5.60
CA LYS A 106 -22.24 -22.67 -6.65
C LYS A 106 -21.92 -21.33 -7.33
N ALA A 107 -21.69 -20.27 -6.56
CA ALA A 107 -21.33 -18.96 -7.09
C ALA A 107 -20.02 -19.00 -7.90
N ILE A 108 -19.02 -19.74 -7.43
CA ILE A 108 -17.76 -19.94 -8.16
C ILE A 108 -17.99 -20.67 -9.48
N ALA A 109 -18.84 -21.71 -9.48
CA ALA A 109 -19.16 -22.46 -10.69
C ALA A 109 -19.88 -21.59 -11.72
N GLU A 110 -20.82 -20.76 -11.30
CA GLU A 110 -21.54 -19.82 -12.16
C GLU A 110 -20.59 -18.78 -12.80
N VAL A 111 -19.71 -18.17 -12.01
CA VAL A 111 -18.72 -17.20 -12.51
C VAL A 111 -17.74 -17.86 -13.49
N LYS A 112 -17.30 -19.08 -13.22
CA LYS A 112 -16.44 -19.83 -14.14
C LYS A 112 -17.15 -20.14 -15.46
N ALA A 113 -18.41 -20.54 -15.41
CA ALA A 113 -19.22 -20.82 -16.58
C ALA A 113 -19.45 -19.55 -17.43
N GLU A 114 -19.74 -18.42 -16.80
CA GLU A 114 -19.92 -17.16 -17.49
C GLU A 114 -18.63 -16.69 -18.17
N ARG A 115 -17.49 -16.77 -17.47
CA ARG A 115 -16.17 -16.44 -18.05
C ARG A 115 -15.81 -17.31 -19.23
N ARG A 116 -16.16 -18.59 -19.18
CA ARG A 116 -15.95 -19.52 -20.30
C ARG A 116 -16.80 -19.15 -21.50
N ARG A 117 -18.09 -18.86 -21.31
CA ARG A 117 -18.98 -18.39 -22.38
C ARG A 117 -18.48 -17.10 -23.03
N LYS A 118 -18.03 -16.12 -22.25
CA LYS A 118 -17.47 -14.87 -22.76
C LYS A 118 -16.24 -15.12 -23.64
N ARG A 119 -15.32 -15.98 -23.17
CA ARG A 119 -14.15 -16.35 -23.99
C ARG A 119 -14.49 -17.05 -25.29
N GLU A 120 -15.46 -17.98 -25.26
CA GLU A 120 -15.93 -18.69 -26.45
C GLU A 120 -16.55 -17.70 -27.46
N GLN A 121 -17.32 -16.72 -27.01
CA GLN A 121 -17.88 -15.66 -27.85
C GLN A 121 -16.81 -14.73 -28.43
N GLU A 122 -15.80 -14.34 -27.64
CA GLU A 122 -14.68 -13.54 -28.12
C GLU A 122 -13.87 -14.24 -29.19
N VAL A 123 -13.59 -15.53 -29.02
CA VAL A 123 -12.90 -16.36 -30.00
C VAL A 123 -13.73 -16.51 -31.28
N GLU A 124 -15.02 -16.72 -31.16
CA GLU A 124 -15.92 -16.83 -32.32
C GLU A 124 -15.99 -15.52 -33.10
N LEU A 125 -16.09 -14.39 -32.41
CA LEU A 125 -16.06 -13.07 -33.05
C LEU A 125 -14.72 -12.78 -33.75
N ALA A 126 -13.62 -13.12 -33.11
CA ALA A 126 -12.28 -12.96 -33.71
C ALA A 126 -12.07 -13.86 -34.93
N SER A 127 -12.70 -15.03 -34.98
CA SER A 127 -12.60 -15.94 -36.14
C SER A 127 -13.44 -15.52 -37.35
N ARG A 128 -14.41 -14.63 -37.14
CA ARG A 128 -15.30 -14.09 -38.21
C ARG A 128 -14.80 -12.77 -38.81
N ALA A 129 -13.78 -12.15 -38.17
CA ALA A 129 -13.18 -10.93 -38.66
C ALA A 129 -11.99 -11.20 -39.58
#